data_c55eb79b93e0254764ecd004e6564d8d
#
_entry.id   c55eb79b93e0254764ecd004e6564d8d
#
_cell.length_a   1.000
_cell.length_b   1.000
_cell.length_c   1.000
_cell.angle_alpha   90.00
_cell.angle_beta   90.00
_cell.angle_gamma   90.00
#
_symmetry.space_group_name_H-M   'P 1'
#
loop_
_entity.id
_entity.type
_entity.pdbx_description
1 polymer ?
#
loop_
_entity_poly.entity_id
_entity_poly.type
_entity_poly.pdbx_seq_one_letter_code
_entity_poly.pdbx_strand_id
1 'polypeptide(L)'
;ADRGEAGRGPWICGRCETDEGITGYGECSDQRTPHGVAATIKDLTPVLMGQDPRPFEMRFWDMIRASRQSPGGIAAKAIAGIDCALVDIKAKALGISVTELFGGPTRDTVRVYWSHCGTSRARAHELIGVPPLRTLEDVADLGREVVQRGFTALKTNIVIPGEPATVYGGGFTPGSGTTDGTVSTPVLRHIENLIGTFRDAVGPDVDRKSTRLNSSHVLIS
;
A
#
# COMPACT_ATOMS: atom_id res chain seq x y z
N ALA A 1 14.67 14.60 -1.53
CA ALA A 1 14.09 13.26 -1.54
C ALA A 1 15.11 12.30 -0.96
N ASP A 2 14.88 11.88 0.27
CA ASP A 2 15.72 10.93 0.95
C ASP A 2 15.33 9.51 0.52
N ARG A 3 16.30 8.72 0.06
CA ARG A 3 16.08 7.35 -0.40
C ARG A 3 16.24 6.42 0.79
N GLY A 4 15.15 6.13 1.48
CA GLY A 4 15.11 5.01 2.42
C GLY A 4 15.06 3.69 1.65
N GLU A 5 16.20 3.05 1.45
CA GLU A 5 16.27 1.71 0.88
C GLU A 5 15.96 0.65 1.94
N ALA A 6 14.70 0.34 2.09
CA ALA A 6 14.26 -0.88 2.78
C ALA A 6 13.28 -1.64 1.89
N GLY A 7 13.78 -2.34 0.88
CA GLY A 7 13.10 -3.45 0.18
C GLY A 7 11.81 -3.17 -0.60
N ARG A 8 11.28 -1.98 -0.56
CA ARG A 8 10.13 -1.50 -1.33
C ARG A 8 10.51 -0.12 -1.85
N GLY A 9 10.33 0.17 -3.10
CA GLY A 9 10.76 1.36 -3.80
C GLY A 9 10.70 2.70 -3.02
N PRO A 10 11.17 3.80 -3.59
CA PRO A 10 11.34 5.07 -2.88
C PRO A 10 10.00 5.60 -2.37
N TRP A 11 9.98 6.04 -1.11
CA TRP A 11 8.89 6.80 -0.54
C TRP A 11 8.94 8.23 -1.08
N ILE A 12 7.81 8.76 -1.52
CA ILE A 12 7.69 10.15 -1.96
C ILE A 12 6.78 10.88 -0.99
N CYS A 13 7.38 11.78 -0.19
CA CYS A 13 6.64 12.68 0.69
C CYS A 13 6.75 14.10 0.13
N GLY A 14 5.61 14.74 -0.09
CA GLY A 14 5.51 16.17 -0.36
C GLY A 14 5.60 16.94 0.94
N ARG A 15 6.38 18.03 0.95
CA ARG A 15 6.43 19.01 2.02
C ARG A 15 6.00 20.36 1.43
N CYS A 16 4.96 20.94 1.98
CA CYS A 16 4.48 22.28 1.66
C CYS A 16 4.76 23.21 2.82
N GLU A 17 5.31 24.38 2.55
CA GLU A 17 5.60 25.44 3.53
C GLU A 17 4.82 26.70 3.19
N THR A 18 4.27 27.34 4.22
CA THR A 18 3.64 28.65 4.11
C THR A 18 4.62 29.75 4.50
N ASP A 19 4.34 30.98 4.09
CA ASP A 19 5.07 32.18 4.52
C ASP A 19 4.91 32.47 6.01
N GLU A 20 3.87 31.94 6.67
CA GLU A 20 3.65 31.98 8.10
C GLU A 20 4.46 30.90 8.87
N GLY A 21 5.26 30.07 8.18
CA GLY A 21 6.13 29.05 8.79
C GLY A 21 5.40 27.73 9.10
N ILE A 22 4.15 27.55 8.69
CA ILE A 22 3.44 26.29 8.88
C ILE A 22 3.88 25.32 7.79
N THR A 23 4.27 24.11 8.20
CA THR A 23 4.67 23.03 7.27
C THR A 23 3.64 21.91 7.31
N GLY A 24 3.14 21.52 6.14
CA GLY A 24 2.31 20.33 5.95
C GLY A 24 3.01 19.23 5.17
N TYR A 25 2.62 18.00 5.45
CA TYR A 25 3.17 16.81 4.82
C TYR A 25 2.09 15.97 4.17
N GLY A 26 2.41 15.40 2.99
CA GLY A 26 1.55 14.43 2.32
C GLY A 26 2.36 13.36 1.63
N GLU A 27 1.90 12.13 1.67
CA GLU A 27 2.55 10.97 1.05
C GLU A 27 1.87 10.66 -0.28
N CYS A 28 2.68 10.46 -1.34
CA CYS A 28 2.24 10.17 -2.70
C CYS A 28 3.07 9.08 -3.37
N SER A 29 3.57 8.13 -2.58
CA SER A 29 4.49 7.10 -3.06
C SER A 29 3.94 6.27 -4.20
N ASP A 30 4.80 6.01 -5.18
CA ASP A 30 4.57 5.07 -6.26
C ASP A 30 5.80 4.20 -6.44
N GLN A 31 5.63 2.89 -6.29
CA GLN A 31 6.74 1.94 -6.37
C GLN A 31 7.26 1.72 -7.80
N ARG A 32 6.49 2.07 -8.81
CA ARG A 32 6.83 1.79 -10.22
C ARG A 32 7.24 3.02 -11.00
N THR A 33 6.61 4.17 -10.71
CA THR A 33 6.85 5.42 -11.43
C THR A 33 7.10 6.61 -10.48
N PRO A 34 8.02 6.50 -9.52
CA PRO A 34 8.24 7.53 -8.50
C PRO A 34 8.69 8.87 -9.12
N HIS A 35 9.54 8.81 -10.15
CA HIS A 35 10.00 10.01 -10.84
C HIS A 35 8.88 10.73 -11.59
N GLY A 36 7.89 10.00 -12.13
CA GLY A 36 6.72 10.58 -12.76
C GLY A 36 5.86 11.36 -11.78
N VAL A 37 5.63 10.82 -10.58
CA VAL A 37 4.90 11.53 -9.52
C VAL A 37 5.64 12.79 -9.09
N ALA A 38 6.95 12.71 -8.86
CA ALA A 38 7.76 13.86 -8.48
C ALA A 38 7.80 14.96 -9.56
N ALA A 39 7.84 14.58 -10.84
CA ALA A 39 7.76 15.53 -11.95
C ALA A 39 6.39 16.21 -11.99
N THR A 40 5.32 15.46 -11.85
CA THR A 40 3.95 16.01 -11.83
C THR A 40 3.73 16.98 -10.66
N ILE A 41 4.29 16.71 -9.49
CA ILE A 41 4.27 17.67 -8.36
C ILE A 41 4.93 18.98 -8.76
N LYS A 42 6.06 18.93 -9.46
CA LYS A 42 6.74 20.15 -9.97
C LYS A 42 5.90 20.91 -10.97
N ASP A 43 5.21 20.21 -11.86
CA ASP A 43 4.32 20.82 -12.84
C ASP A 43 3.09 21.48 -12.19
N LEU A 44 2.60 20.95 -11.08
CA LEU A 44 1.48 21.51 -10.31
C LEU A 44 1.92 22.63 -9.35
N THR A 45 3.19 22.73 -8.99
CA THR A 45 3.70 23.73 -8.05
C THR A 45 3.33 25.18 -8.44
N PRO A 46 3.47 25.63 -9.71
CA PRO A 46 3.11 27.00 -10.10
C PRO A 46 1.63 27.35 -9.86
N VAL A 47 0.73 26.35 -9.86
CA VAL A 47 -0.70 26.54 -9.62
C VAL A 47 -0.98 26.92 -8.16
N LEU A 48 -0.11 26.51 -7.26
CA LEU A 48 -0.28 26.62 -5.81
C LEU A 48 0.55 27.73 -5.17
N MET A 49 1.67 28.09 -5.79
CA MET A 49 2.58 29.10 -5.25
C MET A 49 1.91 30.46 -5.10
N GLY A 50 2.03 31.05 -3.91
CA GLY A 50 1.41 32.33 -3.57
C GLY A 50 -0.10 32.26 -3.31
N GLN A 51 -0.69 31.08 -3.30
CA GLN A 51 -2.12 30.87 -2.99
C GLN A 51 -2.30 30.57 -1.50
N ASP A 52 -3.43 31.01 -0.96
CA ASP A 52 -3.85 30.63 0.41
C ASP A 52 -4.11 29.09 0.45
N PRO A 53 -3.41 28.33 1.31
CA PRO A 53 -3.60 26.88 1.41
C PRO A 53 -4.88 26.48 2.17
N ARG A 54 -5.46 27.37 2.97
CA ARG A 54 -6.59 27.06 3.86
C ARG A 54 -7.86 26.60 3.13
N PRO A 55 -8.27 27.18 1.98
CA PRO A 55 -9.34 26.62 1.16
C PRO A 55 -8.81 25.47 0.29
N PHE A 56 -8.36 24.38 0.93
CA PHE A 56 -7.67 23.24 0.27
C PHE A 56 -8.52 22.62 -0.84
N GLU A 57 -9.84 22.54 -0.68
CA GLU A 57 -10.72 22.02 -1.73
C GLU A 57 -10.69 22.88 -3.01
N MET A 58 -10.59 24.20 -2.88
CA MET A 58 -10.40 25.08 -4.03
C MET A 58 -9.06 24.78 -4.73
N ARG A 59 -7.99 24.57 -3.96
CA ARG A 59 -6.66 24.18 -4.47
C ARG A 59 -6.70 22.82 -5.15
N PHE A 60 -7.45 21.87 -4.59
CA PHE A 60 -7.68 20.58 -5.24
C PHE A 60 -8.28 20.76 -6.63
N TRP A 61 -9.33 21.58 -6.78
CA TRP A 61 -9.94 21.84 -8.08
C TRP A 61 -9.06 22.62 -9.02
N ASP A 62 -8.19 23.50 -8.53
CA ASP A 62 -7.18 24.18 -9.37
C ASP A 62 -6.20 23.18 -9.96
N MET A 63 -5.73 22.21 -9.18
CA MET A 63 -4.86 21.13 -9.65
C MET A 63 -5.57 20.20 -10.65
N ILE A 64 -6.83 19.84 -10.39
CA ILE A 64 -7.64 19.03 -11.34
C ILE A 64 -7.80 19.78 -12.67
N ARG A 65 -8.08 21.08 -12.65
CA ARG A 65 -8.18 21.88 -13.90
C ARG A 65 -6.87 21.94 -14.65
N ALA A 66 -5.74 22.11 -13.97
CA ALA A 66 -4.41 22.10 -14.56
C ALA A 66 -4.07 20.76 -15.23
N SER A 67 -4.53 19.65 -14.66
CA SER A 67 -4.30 18.30 -15.15
C SER A 67 -5.47 17.69 -15.94
N ARG A 68 -6.43 18.50 -16.38
CA ARG A 68 -7.73 18.07 -16.97
C ARG A 68 -7.64 17.06 -18.12
N GLN A 69 -6.54 17.03 -18.85
CA GLN A 69 -6.35 16.09 -19.96
C GLN A 69 -5.88 14.70 -19.51
N SER A 70 -5.35 14.59 -18.29
CA SER A 70 -4.87 13.32 -17.70
C SER A 70 -5.08 13.32 -16.17
N PRO A 71 -6.33 13.37 -15.67
CA PRO A 71 -6.59 13.58 -14.24
C PRO A 71 -6.37 12.35 -13.38
N GLY A 72 -6.10 11.18 -13.98
CA GLY A 72 -5.92 9.91 -13.29
C GLY A 72 -4.45 9.51 -13.09
N GLY A 73 -4.24 8.30 -12.59
CA GLY A 73 -2.92 7.69 -12.49
C GLY A 73 -1.91 8.51 -11.69
N ILE A 74 -0.81 8.89 -12.32
CA ILE A 74 0.28 9.64 -11.71
C ILE A 74 -0.18 11.03 -11.23
N ALA A 75 -1.02 11.71 -12.02
CA ALA A 75 -1.56 13.02 -11.65
C ALA A 75 -2.42 12.94 -10.39
N ALA A 76 -3.31 11.95 -10.31
CA ALA A 76 -4.13 11.74 -9.12
C ALA A 76 -3.30 11.48 -7.86
N LYS A 77 -2.19 10.71 -7.96
CA LYS A 77 -1.27 10.48 -6.84
C LYS A 77 -0.57 11.75 -6.39
N ALA A 78 -0.07 12.55 -7.33
CA ALA A 78 0.56 13.83 -7.03
C ALA A 78 -0.42 14.80 -6.35
N ILE A 79 -1.64 14.92 -6.89
CA ILE A 79 -2.70 15.76 -6.33
C ILE A 79 -3.06 15.29 -4.91
N ALA A 80 -3.26 13.99 -4.70
CA ALA A 80 -3.59 13.45 -3.37
C ALA A 80 -2.51 13.75 -2.33
N GLY A 81 -1.22 13.62 -2.69
CA GLY A 81 -0.14 13.97 -1.77
C GLY A 81 -0.09 15.45 -1.43
N ILE A 82 -0.29 16.34 -2.41
CA ILE A 82 -0.39 17.78 -2.17
C ILE A 82 -1.62 18.10 -1.31
N ASP A 83 -2.76 17.55 -1.63
CA ASP A 83 -4.02 17.76 -0.91
C ASP A 83 -3.89 17.36 0.57
N CYS A 84 -3.30 16.19 0.85
CA CYS A 84 -2.99 15.78 2.22
C CYS A 84 -2.11 16.82 2.95
N ALA A 85 -1.11 17.38 2.29
CA ALA A 85 -0.26 18.42 2.88
C ALA A 85 -1.02 19.72 3.16
N LEU A 86 -1.94 20.11 2.29
CA LEU A 86 -2.78 21.31 2.49
C LEU A 86 -3.78 21.11 3.64
N VAL A 87 -4.37 19.92 3.75
CA VAL A 87 -5.24 19.54 4.88
C VAL A 87 -4.47 19.60 6.21
N ASP A 88 -3.23 19.08 6.22
CA ASP A 88 -2.34 19.13 7.39
C ASP A 88 -2.00 20.59 7.79
N ILE A 89 -1.70 21.44 6.81
CA ILE A 89 -1.49 22.88 7.04
C ILE A 89 -2.73 23.52 7.68
N LYS A 90 -3.92 23.25 7.14
CA LYS A 90 -5.16 23.81 7.67
C LYS A 90 -5.43 23.38 9.11
N ALA A 91 -5.27 22.10 9.41
CA ALA A 91 -5.44 21.59 10.77
C ALA A 91 -4.45 22.26 11.74
N LYS A 92 -3.17 22.37 11.38
CA LYS A 92 -2.15 23.05 12.15
C LYS A 92 -2.43 24.55 12.35
N ALA A 93 -2.88 25.24 11.32
CA ALA A 93 -3.27 26.64 11.41
C ALA A 93 -4.45 26.89 12.37
N LEU A 94 -5.34 25.90 12.53
CA LEU A 94 -6.46 25.94 13.47
C LEU A 94 -6.09 25.41 14.86
N GLY A 95 -4.88 24.85 15.05
CA GLY A 95 -4.46 24.23 16.31
C GLY A 95 -5.19 22.94 16.66
N ILE A 96 -5.74 22.24 15.67
CA ILE A 96 -6.50 20.99 15.84
C ILE A 96 -5.85 19.85 15.05
N SER A 97 -6.22 18.61 15.34
CA SER A 97 -5.83 17.46 14.53
C SER A 97 -6.63 17.40 13.22
N VAL A 98 -6.08 16.70 12.20
CA VAL A 98 -6.84 16.41 10.97
C VAL A 98 -8.11 15.62 11.28
N THR A 99 -8.07 14.74 12.28
CA THR A 99 -9.25 13.97 12.73
C THR A 99 -10.35 14.91 13.24
N GLU A 100 -9.99 15.92 14.04
CA GLU A 100 -10.96 16.93 14.52
C GLU A 100 -11.49 17.79 13.39
N LEU A 101 -10.66 18.12 12.40
CA LEU A 101 -11.10 18.85 11.20
C LEU A 101 -12.21 18.10 10.44
N PHE A 102 -12.22 16.78 10.48
CA PHE A 102 -13.23 15.90 9.86
C PHE A 102 -14.32 15.42 10.84
N GLY A 103 -14.51 16.06 11.98
CA GLY A 103 -15.60 15.78 12.91
C GLY A 103 -15.22 14.97 14.15
N GLY A 104 -13.94 14.72 14.37
CA GLY A 104 -13.43 14.03 15.54
C GLY A 104 -13.34 12.50 15.39
N PRO A 105 -12.70 11.83 16.35
CA PRO A 105 -12.52 10.39 16.30
C PRO A 105 -13.83 9.64 16.54
N THR A 106 -14.12 8.65 15.71
CA THR A 106 -15.23 7.70 15.92
C THR A 106 -14.81 6.49 16.76
N ARG A 107 -13.51 6.30 16.93
CA ARG A 107 -12.87 5.23 17.71
C ARG A 107 -11.45 5.65 18.06
N ASP A 108 -10.92 5.14 19.15
CA ASP A 108 -9.55 5.34 19.63
C ASP A 108 -8.61 4.21 19.24
N THR A 109 -9.17 3.07 18.80
CA THR A 109 -8.42 1.90 18.37
C THR A 109 -8.86 1.41 17.00
N VAL A 110 -7.92 0.88 16.21
CA VAL A 110 -8.18 0.29 14.89
C VAL A 110 -7.62 -1.12 14.85
N ARG A 111 -8.47 -2.08 14.45
CA ARG A 111 -8.03 -3.46 14.20
C ARG A 111 -7.03 -3.47 13.05
N VAL A 112 -5.87 -4.08 13.28
CA VAL A 112 -4.84 -4.29 12.25
C VAL A 112 -4.77 -5.76 11.84
N TYR A 113 -4.30 -6.02 10.63
CA TYR A 113 -4.04 -7.37 10.13
C TYR A 113 -2.57 -7.50 9.71
N TRP A 114 -2.04 -8.73 9.76
CA TRP A 114 -0.71 -8.98 9.21
C TRP A 114 -0.76 -8.90 7.68
N SER A 115 -0.26 -7.80 7.13
CA SER A 115 -0.25 -7.56 5.68
C SER A 115 0.91 -8.30 5.00
N HIS A 116 0.68 -8.79 3.78
CA HIS A 116 1.69 -9.51 2.98
C HIS A 116 2.32 -10.68 3.74
N CYS A 117 1.51 -11.39 4.53
CA CYS A 117 1.93 -12.53 5.32
C CYS A 117 2.63 -13.56 4.42
N GLY A 118 3.88 -13.89 4.72
CA GLY A 118 4.75 -14.76 3.93
C GLY A 118 5.56 -14.07 2.81
N THR A 119 5.11 -12.95 2.26
CA THR A 119 5.81 -12.29 1.14
C THR A 119 7.21 -11.82 1.51
N SER A 120 7.38 -11.23 2.68
CA SER A 120 8.70 -10.77 3.15
C SER A 120 9.65 -11.95 3.39
N ARG A 121 9.13 -13.07 3.93
CA ARG A 121 9.93 -14.30 4.07
C ARG A 121 10.34 -14.89 2.74
N ALA A 122 9.43 -14.95 1.77
CA ALA A 122 9.76 -15.46 0.43
C ALA A 122 10.81 -14.62 -0.28
N ARG A 123 10.89 -13.32 -0.02
CA ARG A 123 11.78 -12.40 -0.75
C ARG A 123 13.05 -12.01 -0.02
N ALA A 124 13.06 -12.03 1.29
CA ALA A 124 14.11 -11.41 2.10
C ALA A 124 14.29 -12.08 3.48
N HIS A 125 14.07 -13.39 3.60
CA HIS A 125 14.13 -14.09 4.89
C HIS A 125 15.50 -13.92 5.59
N GLU A 126 16.60 -13.94 4.85
CA GLU A 126 17.94 -13.74 5.40
C GLU A 126 18.11 -12.32 5.98
N LEU A 127 17.66 -11.30 5.23
CA LEU A 127 17.77 -9.90 5.64
C LEU A 127 16.98 -9.58 6.91
N ILE A 128 15.80 -10.23 7.08
CA ILE A 128 14.93 -10.01 8.23
C ILE A 128 15.14 -11.05 9.36
N GLY A 129 16.10 -11.97 9.19
CA GLY A 129 16.48 -12.95 10.21
C GLY A 129 15.40 -13.94 10.59
N VAL A 130 14.57 -14.39 9.62
CA VAL A 130 13.48 -15.33 9.84
C VAL A 130 13.62 -16.58 8.99
N PRO A 131 13.00 -17.71 9.35
CA PRO A 131 13.04 -18.93 8.56
C PRO A 131 12.48 -18.72 7.14
N PRO A 132 13.08 -19.35 6.09
CA PRO A 132 12.51 -19.36 4.75
C PRO A 132 11.21 -20.15 4.68
N LEU A 133 10.48 -20.01 3.58
CA LEU A 133 9.28 -20.79 3.30
C LEU A 133 9.59 -21.85 2.23
N ARG A 134 9.99 -23.05 2.63
CA ARG A 134 10.35 -24.15 1.73
C ARG A 134 9.19 -25.05 1.39
N THR A 135 8.28 -25.21 2.36
CA THR A 135 7.17 -26.17 2.32
C THR A 135 5.85 -25.52 2.77
N LEU A 136 4.74 -26.22 2.58
CA LEU A 136 3.46 -25.80 3.14
C LEU A 136 3.46 -25.90 4.68
N GLU A 137 4.30 -26.76 5.27
CA GLU A 137 4.44 -26.80 6.74
C GLU A 137 5.08 -25.49 7.26
N ASP A 138 6.07 -24.92 6.57
CA ASP A 138 6.61 -23.62 6.93
C ASP A 138 5.56 -22.50 6.82
N VAL A 139 4.59 -22.66 5.91
CA VAL A 139 3.43 -21.75 5.81
C VAL A 139 2.48 -21.97 7.00
N ALA A 140 2.28 -23.20 7.43
CA ALA A 140 1.48 -23.51 8.63
C ALA A 140 2.14 -22.93 9.88
N ASP A 141 3.47 -23.04 10.02
CA ASP A 141 4.23 -22.40 11.11
C ASP A 141 4.04 -20.89 11.12
N LEU A 142 4.09 -20.26 9.95
CA LEU A 142 3.80 -18.84 9.83
C LEU A 142 2.36 -18.51 10.24
N GLY A 143 1.39 -19.36 9.91
CA GLY A 143 0.00 -19.20 10.36
C GLY A 143 -0.10 -19.29 11.90
N ARG A 144 0.57 -20.24 12.52
CA ARG A 144 0.66 -20.36 13.99
C ARG A 144 1.29 -19.09 14.61
N GLU A 145 2.32 -18.52 13.98
CA GLU A 145 2.94 -17.27 14.43
C GLU A 145 1.97 -16.08 14.36
N VAL A 146 1.09 -16.00 13.35
CA VAL A 146 0.04 -14.97 13.27
C VAL A 146 -0.82 -14.97 14.53
N VAL A 147 -1.29 -16.14 14.95
CA VAL A 147 -2.10 -16.32 16.16
C VAL A 147 -1.29 -15.99 17.42
N GLN A 148 -0.07 -16.52 17.53
CA GLN A 148 0.82 -16.27 18.66
C GLN A 148 1.12 -14.79 18.89
N ARG A 149 1.23 -14.01 17.81
CA ARG A 149 1.41 -12.55 17.87
C ARG A 149 0.13 -11.77 18.13
N GLY A 150 -1.01 -12.43 18.29
CA GLY A 150 -2.29 -11.81 18.61
C GLY A 150 -3.00 -11.13 17.41
N PHE A 151 -2.57 -11.40 16.17
CA PHE A 151 -3.31 -10.92 15.01
C PHE A 151 -4.59 -11.72 14.83
N THR A 152 -5.71 -11.01 14.66
CA THR A 152 -7.02 -11.60 14.39
C THR A 152 -7.39 -11.59 12.91
N ALA A 153 -6.48 -11.10 12.06
CA ALA A 153 -6.65 -11.10 10.62
C ALA A 153 -5.30 -11.13 9.90
N LEU A 154 -5.25 -11.75 8.73
CA LEU A 154 -4.08 -11.75 7.86
C LEU A 154 -4.46 -11.50 6.39
N LYS A 155 -3.51 -10.96 5.64
CA LYS A 155 -3.57 -10.86 4.18
C LYS A 155 -2.31 -11.46 3.59
N THR A 156 -2.44 -12.45 2.69
CA THR A 156 -1.33 -13.06 1.99
C THR A 156 -1.36 -12.77 0.49
N ASN A 157 -0.20 -12.77 -0.14
CA ASN A 157 -0.06 -12.98 -1.57
C ASN A 157 -0.05 -14.48 -1.84
N ILE A 158 -0.09 -14.87 -3.11
CA ILE A 158 0.10 -16.27 -3.50
C ILE A 158 1.60 -16.58 -3.41
N VAL A 159 2.03 -17.00 -2.22
CA VAL A 159 3.40 -17.45 -1.97
C VAL A 159 3.52 -18.89 -2.45
N ILE A 160 4.56 -19.18 -3.23
CA ILE A 160 4.90 -20.53 -3.65
C ILE A 160 6.14 -20.95 -2.85
N PRO A 161 5.99 -21.85 -1.86
CA PRO A 161 7.11 -22.37 -1.10
C PRO A 161 8.11 -23.07 -1.99
N GLY A 162 9.39 -23.03 -1.63
CA GLY A 162 10.46 -23.67 -2.38
C GLY A 162 11.84 -23.10 -2.05
N GLU A 163 12.85 -23.51 -2.82
CA GLU A 163 14.23 -23.03 -2.71
C GLU A 163 14.69 -22.46 -4.07
N PRO A 164 14.56 -21.14 -4.31
CA PRO A 164 13.96 -20.13 -3.41
C PRO A 164 12.43 -20.14 -3.43
N ALA A 165 11.81 -19.69 -2.32
CA ALA A 165 10.39 -19.36 -2.32
C ALA A 165 10.10 -18.19 -3.24
N THR A 166 8.95 -18.22 -3.92
CA THR A 166 8.54 -17.17 -4.86
C THR A 166 7.17 -16.62 -4.53
N VAL A 167 6.81 -15.52 -5.17
CA VAL A 167 5.46 -14.93 -5.06
C VAL A 167 4.87 -14.84 -6.45
N TYR A 168 3.76 -15.54 -6.66
CA TYR A 168 3.07 -15.52 -7.94
C TYR A 168 2.55 -14.13 -8.27
N GLY A 169 2.93 -13.59 -9.40
CA GLY A 169 2.59 -12.25 -9.88
C GLY A 169 1.56 -12.22 -11.02
N GLY A 170 1.05 -13.38 -11.45
CA GLY A 170 0.19 -13.47 -12.62
C GLY A 170 0.89 -12.95 -13.89
N GLY A 171 0.15 -12.37 -14.81
CA GLY A 171 0.67 -11.78 -16.05
C GLY A 171 1.58 -10.57 -15.87
N PHE A 172 1.79 -10.11 -14.63
CA PHE A 172 2.73 -9.03 -14.29
C PHE A 172 4.15 -9.52 -13.96
N THR A 173 4.39 -10.83 -13.99
CA THR A 173 5.73 -11.37 -13.79
C THR A 173 6.52 -11.22 -15.08
N PRO A 174 7.70 -10.56 -15.08
CA PRO A 174 8.55 -10.46 -16.26
C PRO A 174 8.87 -11.84 -16.83
N GLY A 175 8.73 -12.01 -18.14
CA GLY A 175 9.01 -13.28 -18.82
C GLY A 175 7.92 -14.35 -18.69
N SER A 176 6.78 -14.06 -18.08
CA SER A 176 5.67 -15.02 -17.97
C SER A 176 5.01 -15.38 -19.31
N GLY A 177 5.23 -14.55 -20.35
CA GLY A 177 4.63 -14.72 -21.67
C GLY A 177 3.13 -14.50 -21.72
N THR A 178 2.49 -14.20 -20.58
CA THR A 178 1.06 -13.94 -20.46
C THR A 178 0.79 -12.52 -20.00
N THR A 179 -0.14 -11.85 -20.66
CA THR A 179 -0.62 -10.52 -20.29
C THR A 179 -2.04 -10.56 -19.74
N ASP A 180 -2.65 -11.72 -19.76
CA ASP A 180 -4.03 -11.94 -19.31
C ASP A 180 -4.13 -12.34 -17.83
N GLY A 181 -5.33 -12.38 -17.33
CA GLY A 181 -5.65 -12.87 -16.00
C GLY A 181 -5.82 -14.39 -15.92
N THR A 182 -5.37 -15.16 -16.91
CA THR A 182 -5.54 -16.60 -16.95
C THR A 182 -4.66 -17.28 -15.91
N VAL A 183 -5.26 -18.11 -15.08
CA VAL A 183 -4.58 -18.89 -14.04
C VAL A 183 -4.62 -20.35 -14.42
N SER A 184 -3.46 -21.01 -14.48
CA SER A 184 -3.40 -22.44 -14.80
C SER A 184 -3.94 -23.31 -13.66
N THR A 185 -4.47 -24.49 -14.00
CA THR A 185 -4.98 -25.44 -13.01
C THR A 185 -3.97 -25.78 -11.89
N PRO A 186 -2.68 -26.01 -12.18
CA PRO A 186 -1.71 -26.21 -11.10
C PRO A 186 -1.61 -25.04 -10.13
N VAL A 187 -1.65 -23.79 -10.62
CA VAL A 187 -1.63 -22.60 -9.77
C VAL A 187 -2.92 -22.49 -8.95
N LEU A 188 -4.08 -22.80 -9.52
CA LEU A 188 -5.34 -22.83 -8.76
C LEU A 188 -5.28 -23.83 -7.60
N ARG A 189 -4.83 -25.06 -7.84
CA ARG A 189 -4.65 -26.07 -6.78
C ARG A 189 -3.66 -25.61 -5.72
N HIS A 190 -2.59 -24.92 -6.14
CA HIS A 190 -1.63 -24.36 -5.18
C HIS A 190 -2.29 -23.28 -4.31
N ILE A 191 -3.13 -22.40 -4.89
CA ILE A 191 -3.88 -21.38 -4.13
C ILE A 191 -4.80 -22.04 -3.11
N GLU A 192 -5.55 -23.07 -3.51
CA GLU A 192 -6.42 -23.84 -2.61
C GLU A 192 -5.62 -24.42 -1.44
N ASN A 193 -4.51 -25.09 -1.72
CA ASN A 193 -3.64 -25.65 -0.69
C ASN A 193 -3.05 -24.58 0.24
N LEU A 194 -2.56 -23.47 -0.31
CA LEU A 194 -2.01 -22.37 0.46
C LEU A 194 -3.05 -21.76 1.42
N ILE A 195 -4.24 -21.48 0.90
CA ILE A 195 -5.33 -20.89 1.69
C ILE A 195 -5.85 -21.90 2.72
N GLY A 196 -5.98 -23.18 2.37
CA GLY A 196 -6.31 -24.27 3.27
C GLY A 196 -5.30 -24.36 4.43
N THR A 197 -4.00 -24.42 4.10
CA THR A 197 -2.91 -24.46 5.08
C THR A 197 -2.98 -23.30 6.09
N PHE A 198 -3.19 -22.07 5.60
CA PHE A 198 -3.38 -20.95 6.52
C PHE A 198 -4.63 -21.11 7.37
N ARG A 199 -5.77 -21.59 6.79
CA ARG A 199 -7.01 -21.80 7.55
C ARG A 199 -6.82 -22.79 8.68
N ASP A 200 -6.20 -23.91 8.39
CA ASP A 200 -5.98 -24.97 9.36
C ASP A 200 -5.04 -24.49 10.46
N ALA A 201 -4.01 -23.72 10.11
CA ALA A 201 -3.03 -23.20 11.07
C ALA A 201 -3.55 -22.07 11.97
N VAL A 202 -4.38 -21.16 11.43
CA VAL A 202 -4.88 -20.00 12.21
C VAL A 202 -6.22 -20.25 12.89
N GLY A 203 -6.93 -21.30 12.52
CA GLY A 203 -8.27 -21.61 13.03
C GLY A 203 -9.39 -20.75 12.42
N PRO A 204 -10.65 -20.99 12.85
CA PRO A 204 -11.83 -20.34 12.27
C PRO A 204 -11.94 -18.85 12.59
N ASP A 205 -11.39 -18.40 13.72
CA ASP A 205 -11.63 -17.06 14.26
C ASP A 205 -10.71 -15.98 13.68
N VAL A 206 -9.71 -16.36 12.87
CA VAL A 206 -8.81 -15.41 12.18
C VAL A 206 -9.31 -15.15 10.78
N ASP A 207 -9.61 -13.89 10.48
CA ASP A 207 -9.99 -13.46 9.14
C ASP A 207 -8.83 -13.59 8.16
N ARG A 208 -9.14 -14.00 6.93
CA ARG A 208 -8.16 -14.11 5.85
C ARG A 208 -8.56 -13.33 4.63
N LYS A 209 -7.59 -12.65 4.06
CA LYS A 209 -7.72 -11.98 2.77
C LYS A 209 -6.56 -12.38 1.87
N SER A 210 -6.87 -12.83 0.66
CA SER A 210 -5.87 -12.93 -0.41
C SER A 210 -5.74 -11.58 -1.11
N THR A 211 -4.53 -11.19 -1.48
CA THR A 211 -4.34 -10.08 -2.39
C THR A 211 -4.70 -10.53 -3.80
N ARG A 212 -5.39 -9.63 -4.48
CA ARG A 212 -5.82 -9.68 -5.86
C ARG A 212 -5.06 -10.65 -6.77
N LEU A 213 -5.81 -11.49 -7.41
CA LEU A 213 -5.55 -11.91 -8.78
C LEU A 213 -6.22 -10.86 -9.69
N ASN A 214 -5.43 -9.95 -10.28
CA ASN A 214 -5.85 -8.99 -11.31
C ASN A 214 -7.33 -8.53 -11.24
N SER A 215 -7.64 -7.54 -10.40
CA SER A 215 -8.95 -6.88 -10.29
C SER A 215 -10.20 -7.75 -10.00
N SER A 216 -10.10 -9.06 -9.92
CA SER A 216 -11.19 -9.93 -9.49
C SER A 216 -11.10 -10.16 -7.98
N HIS A 217 -12.09 -9.74 -7.23
CA HIS A 217 -12.26 -10.11 -5.84
C HIS A 217 -12.73 -11.56 -5.78
N VAL A 218 -11.83 -12.50 -5.52
CA VAL A 218 -12.24 -13.84 -5.12
C VAL A 218 -12.54 -13.77 -3.62
N LEU A 219 -13.81 -13.63 -3.28
CA LEU A 219 -14.32 -13.92 -1.95
C LEU A 219 -14.36 -15.46 -1.83
N ILE A 220 -13.40 -16.01 -1.10
CA ILE A 220 -13.45 -17.43 -0.70
C ILE A 220 -14.12 -17.43 0.67
N SER A 221 -15.41 -17.81 0.66
CA SER A 221 -16.20 -18.11 1.87
C SER A 221 -15.70 -19.39 2.56
#